data_4d2514a002200d495f9fcdbb9f23d969
#
_entry.id   4d2514a002200d495f9fcdbb9f23d969
#
_cell.length_a   1.000
_cell.length_b   1.000
_cell.length_c   1.000
_cell.angle_alpha   90.00
_cell.angle_beta   90.00
_cell.angle_gamma   90.00
#
_symmetry.space_group_name_H-M   'P 1'
#
loop_
_entity.id
_entity.type
_entity.pdbx_description
1 polymer ?
#
loop_
_entity_poly.entity_id
_entity_poly.type
_entity_poly.pdbx_seq_one_letter_code
_entity_poly.pdbx_strand_id
1 'polypeptide(L)'
;RFAAMTRFSPVLPIAFGESRFQPVYVDDVARAAAEAAMGETAAGIYELGGPEVASFHDLMVMMLAEIRRHRLILNMPGWMARATARSLSVAQFMTAGLFTNSVLTLDQLRNLSHDTVVSPGARGFAELGISPTPMALILPTYLWRFRPAGQFEAIKESARNLNGA
;
A
#
# COMPACT_ATOMS: atom_id res chain seq x y z
N ARG A 1 -5.96 2.27 -4.66
CA ARG A 1 -7.24 1.55 -4.78
C ARG A 1 -7.97 1.49 -3.43
N PHE A 2 -7.37 0.97 -2.36
CA PHE A 2 -8.01 0.84 -1.04
C PHE A 2 -8.53 2.18 -0.49
N ALA A 3 -7.73 3.23 -0.53
CA ALA A 3 -8.15 4.57 -0.14
C ALA A 3 -9.36 5.09 -0.93
N ALA A 4 -9.46 4.78 -2.22
CA ALA A 4 -10.63 5.14 -3.02
C ALA A 4 -11.89 4.35 -2.61
N MET A 5 -11.75 3.06 -2.28
CA MET A 5 -12.87 2.23 -1.82
C MET A 5 -13.49 2.77 -0.52
N THR A 6 -12.69 3.34 0.37
CA THR A 6 -13.17 3.91 1.64
C THR A 6 -14.10 5.12 1.47
N ARG A 7 -14.20 5.68 0.27
CA ARG A 7 -15.14 6.80 -0.02
C ARG A 7 -16.58 6.31 -0.06
N PHE A 8 -16.80 5.07 -0.51
CA PHE A 8 -18.14 4.52 -0.77
C PHE A 8 -18.51 3.39 0.19
N SER A 9 -17.52 2.67 0.74
CA SER A 9 -17.78 1.52 1.62
C SER A 9 -17.41 1.84 3.07
N PRO A 10 -18.30 1.49 4.03
CA PRO A 10 -17.99 1.57 5.47
C PRO A 10 -17.07 0.42 5.93
N VAL A 11 -16.95 -0.63 5.11
CA VAL A 11 -16.15 -1.83 5.39
C VAL A 11 -15.05 -1.95 4.34
N LEU A 12 -13.83 -2.26 4.78
CA LEU A 12 -12.69 -2.53 3.94
C LEU A 12 -12.34 -4.02 4.05
N PRO A 13 -12.83 -4.86 3.13
CA PRO A 13 -12.47 -6.26 3.12
C PRO A 13 -11.03 -6.43 2.63
N ILE A 14 -10.23 -7.14 3.41
CA ILE A 14 -8.85 -7.51 3.07
C ILE A 14 -8.68 -9.02 3.18
N ALA A 15 -7.77 -9.57 2.40
CA ALA A 15 -7.36 -10.96 2.52
C ALA A 15 -5.88 -11.02 2.93
N PHE A 16 -5.50 -12.05 3.70
CA PHE A 16 -4.12 -12.24 4.14
C PHE A 16 -3.55 -11.02 4.90
N GLY A 17 -4.33 -10.48 5.85
CA GLY A 17 -3.95 -9.30 6.64
C GLY A 17 -2.67 -9.46 7.43
N GLU A 18 -2.27 -10.70 7.76
CA GLU A 18 -1.05 -11.02 8.51
C GLU A 18 0.23 -11.04 7.65
N SER A 19 0.09 -11.10 6.31
CA SER A 19 1.25 -11.10 5.42
C SER A 19 2.05 -9.82 5.57
N ARG A 20 3.37 -9.95 5.65
CA ARG A 20 4.29 -8.85 5.91
C ARG A 20 4.84 -8.27 4.63
N PHE A 21 4.92 -6.96 4.61
CA PHE A 21 5.45 -6.17 3.51
C PHE A 21 6.50 -5.21 4.03
N GLN A 22 7.45 -4.89 3.18
CA GLN A 22 8.47 -3.88 3.44
C GLN A 22 8.40 -2.81 2.34
N PRO A 23 7.41 -1.89 2.40
CA PRO A 23 7.21 -0.88 1.38
C PRO A 23 8.43 0.02 1.22
N VAL A 24 8.76 0.31 -0.03
CA VAL A 24 9.90 1.16 -0.39
C VAL A 24 9.42 2.38 -1.15
N TYR A 25 10.05 3.53 -0.92
CA TYR A 25 9.76 4.74 -1.67
C TYR A 25 10.42 4.69 -3.06
N VAL A 26 9.65 5.08 -4.08
CA VAL A 26 10.08 4.95 -5.47
C VAL A 26 11.33 5.76 -5.81
N ASP A 27 11.50 6.94 -5.20
CA ASP A 27 12.69 7.78 -5.45
C ASP A 27 13.96 7.16 -4.84
N ASP A 28 13.84 6.43 -3.72
CA ASP A 28 14.98 5.70 -3.16
C ASP A 28 15.41 4.57 -4.09
N VAL A 29 14.45 3.88 -4.72
CA VAL A 29 14.75 2.87 -5.75
C VAL A 29 15.38 3.52 -6.98
N ALA A 30 14.90 4.69 -7.40
CA ALA A 30 15.47 5.43 -8.52
C ALA A 30 16.92 5.88 -8.22
N ARG A 31 17.19 6.32 -6.99
CA ARG A 31 18.56 6.65 -6.55
C ARG A 31 19.45 5.43 -6.61
N ALA A 32 19.01 4.28 -6.08
CA ALA A 32 19.78 3.03 -6.15
C ALA A 32 20.07 2.62 -7.59
N ALA A 33 19.12 2.78 -8.50
CA ALA A 33 19.32 2.51 -9.93
C ALA A 33 20.32 3.49 -10.58
N ALA A 34 20.30 4.76 -10.18
CA ALA A 34 21.26 5.76 -10.66
C ALA A 34 22.69 5.45 -10.20
N GLU A 35 22.90 5.11 -8.93
CA GLU A 35 24.20 4.69 -8.40
C GLU A 35 24.74 3.46 -9.14
N ALA A 36 23.88 2.47 -9.39
CA ALA A 36 24.27 1.30 -10.17
C ALA A 36 24.64 1.64 -11.62
N ALA A 37 23.96 2.59 -12.24
CA ALA A 37 24.24 3.03 -13.62
C ALA A 37 25.56 3.83 -13.73
N MET A 38 25.93 4.58 -12.68
CA MET A 38 27.21 5.29 -12.62
C MET A 38 28.41 4.38 -12.39
N GLY A 39 28.19 3.09 -12.12
CA GLY A 39 29.25 2.09 -12.00
C GLY A 39 30.00 2.12 -10.67
N GLU A 40 29.50 2.81 -9.67
CA GLU A 40 30.11 2.91 -8.34
C GLU A 40 29.77 1.74 -7.42
N THR A 41 28.83 0.87 -7.84
CA THR A 41 28.35 -0.25 -7.07
C THR A 41 28.89 -1.58 -7.55
N ALA A 42 29.12 -2.52 -6.62
CA ALA A 42 29.51 -3.88 -6.99
C ALA A 42 28.36 -4.60 -7.74
N ALA A 43 28.69 -5.31 -8.82
CA ALA A 43 27.69 -6.10 -9.54
C ALA A 43 27.06 -7.16 -8.62
N GLY A 44 25.74 -7.35 -8.75
CA GLY A 44 25.01 -8.31 -7.94
C GLY A 44 23.51 -8.03 -7.88
N ILE A 45 22.82 -8.82 -7.03
CA ILE A 45 21.41 -8.65 -6.73
C ILE A 45 21.30 -7.84 -5.45
N TYR A 46 20.44 -6.82 -5.46
CA TYR A 46 20.11 -5.99 -4.32
C TYR A 46 18.61 -6.10 -4.05
N GLU A 47 18.24 -6.41 -2.81
CA GLU A 47 16.86 -6.42 -2.37
C GLU A 47 16.54 -5.10 -1.67
N LEU A 48 15.73 -4.26 -2.34
CA LEU A 48 15.44 -2.91 -1.87
C LEU A 48 14.13 -2.89 -1.08
N GLY A 49 14.22 -2.78 0.22
CA GLY A 49 13.09 -2.62 1.14
C GLY A 49 13.16 -1.31 1.89
N GLY A 50 12.00 -0.76 2.26
CA GLY A 50 11.95 0.42 3.11
C GLY A 50 12.45 0.14 4.54
N PRO A 51 12.50 1.16 5.42
CA PRO A 51 13.01 1.00 6.78
C PRO A 51 12.06 0.22 7.70
N GLU A 52 10.81 0.07 7.30
CA GLU A 52 9.73 -0.48 8.14
C GLU A 52 9.14 -1.73 7.51
N VAL A 53 8.96 -2.77 8.34
CA VAL A 53 8.18 -3.97 7.99
C VAL A 53 6.85 -3.90 8.70
N ALA A 54 5.75 -4.03 7.97
CA ALA A 54 4.40 -3.99 8.53
C ALA A 54 3.53 -5.09 7.94
N SER A 55 2.52 -5.54 8.71
CA SER A 55 1.51 -6.43 8.18
C SER A 55 0.60 -5.69 7.18
N PHE A 56 -0.05 -6.42 6.29
CA PHE A 56 -1.01 -5.80 5.37
C PHE A 56 -2.15 -5.10 6.12
N HIS A 57 -2.58 -5.67 7.24
CA HIS A 57 -3.55 -5.05 8.15
C HIS A 57 -3.05 -3.71 8.66
N ASP A 58 -1.81 -3.65 9.19
CA ASP A 58 -1.25 -2.41 9.76
C ASP A 58 -1.08 -1.33 8.68
N LEU A 59 -0.68 -1.72 7.47
CA LEU A 59 -0.64 -0.80 6.33
C LEU A 59 -2.03 -0.19 6.03
N MET A 60 -3.10 -0.97 6.15
CA MET A 60 -4.47 -0.46 5.98
C MET A 60 -4.88 0.45 7.14
N VAL A 61 -4.49 0.13 8.37
CA VAL A 61 -4.71 1.00 9.55
C VAL A 61 -3.99 2.34 9.37
N MET A 62 -2.70 2.33 8.99
CA MET A 62 -1.93 3.55 8.72
C MET A 62 -2.58 4.38 7.60
N MET A 63 -2.99 3.74 6.51
CA MET A 63 -3.71 4.41 5.42
C MET A 63 -5.00 5.07 5.92
N LEU A 64 -5.81 4.37 6.71
CA LEU A 64 -7.07 4.90 7.24
C LEU A 64 -6.83 6.08 8.20
N ALA A 65 -5.81 6.00 9.03
CA ALA A 65 -5.41 7.11 9.92
C ALA A 65 -5.01 8.33 9.09
N GLU A 66 -4.18 8.15 8.05
CA GLU A 66 -3.71 9.25 7.20
C GLU A 66 -4.85 9.93 6.43
N ILE A 67 -5.82 9.16 5.91
CA ILE A 67 -6.99 9.71 5.22
C ILE A 67 -8.09 10.18 6.19
N ARG A 68 -7.87 10.06 7.50
CA ARG A 68 -8.82 10.46 8.57
C ARG A 68 -10.21 9.86 8.38
N ARG A 69 -10.26 8.57 8.06
CA ARG A 69 -11.51 7.82 7.89
C ARG A 69 -11.53 6.59 8.80
N HIS A 70 -12.60 6.46 9.56
CA HIS A 70 -12.86 5.27 10.36
C HIS A 70 -13.65 4.27 9.51
N ARG A 71 -13.03 3.13 9.21
CA ARG A 71 -13.65 2.03 8.46
C ARG A 71 -13.34 0.72 9.16
N LEU A 72 -14.30 -0.19 9.14
CA LEU A 72 -14.09 -1.52 9.68
C LEU A 72 -13.23 -2.33 8.69
N ILE A 73 -12.05 -2.75 9.13
CA ILE A 73 -11.22 -3.67 8.37
C ILE A 73 -11.72 -5.09 8.65
N LEU A 74 -12.16 -5.79 7.61
CA LEU A 74 -12.62 -7.17 7.70
C LEU A 74 -11.61 -8.10 7.04
N ASN A 75 -10.91 -8.87 7.86
CA ASN A 75 -9.95 -9.87 7.35
C ASN A 75 -10.71 -11.12 6.89
N MET A 76 -10.73 -11.36 5.57
CA MET A 76 -11.40 -12.52 4.98
C MET A 76 -10.46 -13.74 4.99
N PRO A 77 -10.96 -14.92 5.37
CA PRO A 77 -10.23 -16.18 5.19
C PRO A 77 -9.81 -16.38 3.73
N GLY A 78 -8.61 -16.93 3.50
CA GLY A 78 -8.07 -17.08 2.15
C GLY A 78 -8.95 -17.91 1.19
N TRP A 79 -9.69 -18.91 1.71
CA TRP A 79 -10.63 -19.68 0.91
C TRP A 79 -11.80 -18.83 0.39
N MET A 80 -12.33 -17.94 1.23
CA MET A 80 -13.43 -17.03 0.87
C MET A 80 -12.97 -15.99 -0.14
N ALA A 81 -11.77 -15.44 0.04
CA ALA A 81 -11.16 -14.53 -0.92
C ALA A 81 -10.95 -15.19 -2.29
N ARG A 82 -10.49 -16.46 -2.32
CA ARG A 82 -10.34 -17.23 -3.57
C ARG A 82 -11.69 -17.53 -4.23
N ALA A 83 -12.71 -17.88 -3.45
CA ALA A 83 -14.06 -18.12 -3.98
C ALA A 83 -14.62 -16.85 -4.61
N THR A 84 -14.50 -15.70 -3.94
CA THR A 84 -14.91 -14.38 -4.47
C THR A 84 -14.15 -14.02 -5.75
N ALA A 85 -12.83 -14.20 -5.78
CA ALA A 85 -12.04 -13.92 -6.98
C ALA A 85 -12.44 -14.81 -8.16
N ARG A 86 -12.73 -16.10 -7.92
CA ARG A 86 -13.21 -17.01 -8.96
C ARG A 86 -14.58 -16.61 -9.50
N SER A 87 -15.53 -16.28 -8.63
CA SER A 87 -16.88 -15.85 -9.07
C SER A 87 -16.82 -14.56 -9.89
N LEU A 88 -16.00 -13.58 -9.50
CA LEU A 88 -15.78 -12.37 -10.26
C LEU A 88 -15.13 -12.64 -11.62
N SER A 89 -14.18 -13.60 -11.70
CA SER A 89 -13.56 -13.99 -12.97
C SER A 89 -14.56 -14.68 -13.91
N VAL A 90 -15.44 -15.53 -13.38
CA VAL A 90 -16.52 -16.15 -14.16
C VAL A 90 -17.49 -15.10 -14.67
N ALA A 91 -17.89 -14.14 -13.84
CA ALA A 91 -18.77 -13.04 -14.24
C ALA A 91 -18.13 -12.19 -15.35
N GLN A 92 -16.83 -11.92 -15.27
CA GLN A 92 -16.09 -11.23 -16.33
C GLN A 92 -16.10 -12.00 -17.64
N PHE A 93 -15.88 -13.32 -17.58
CA PHE A 93 -15.94 -14.18 -18.75
C PHE A 93 -17.33 -14.22 -19.38
N MET A 94 -18.38 -14.41 -18.57
CA MET A 94 -19.77 -14.46 -19.03
C MET A 94 -20.26 -13.15 -19.66
N THR A 95 -19.72 -12.01 -19.22
CA THR A 95 -20.05 -10.69 -19.76
C THR A 95 -19.19 -10.30 -20.97
N ALA A 96 -18.38 -11.23 -21.51
CA ALA A 96 -17.48 -10.99 -22.65
C ALA A 96 -16.61 -9.74 -22.47
N GLY A 97 -16.19 -9.42 -21.23
CA GLY A 97 -15.34 -8.28 -20.93
C GLY A 97 -16.07 -6.95 -20.70
N LEU A 98 -17.38 -6.89 -20.78
CA LEU A 98 -18.16 -5.70 -20.39
C LEU A 98 -17.99 -5.36 -18.90
N PHE A 99 -17.80 -6.39 -18.06
CA PHE A 99 -17.42 -6.24 -16.67
C PHE A 99 -15.94 -6.61 -16.51
N THR A 100 -15.10 -5.63 -16.17
CA THR A 100 -13.68 -5.88 -15.90
C THR A 100 -13.46 -5.98 -14.39
N ASN A 101 -13.02 -7.16 -13.93
CA ASN A 101 -12.65 -7.34 -12.52
C ASN A 101 -11.33 -6.64 -12.21
N SER A 102 -11.41 -5.42 -11.72
CA SER A 102 -10.26 -4.67 -11.20
C SER A 102 -10.13 -4.72 -9.67
N VAL A 103 -11.06 -5.39 -8.99
CA VAL A 103 -11.16 -5.37 -7.52
C VAL A 103 -10.28 -6.43 -6.89
N LEU A 104 -10.45 -7.69 -7.29
CA LEU A 104 -9.76 -8.82 -6.68
C LEU A 104 -9.48 -9.91 -7.73
N THR A 105 -8.22 -10.13 -8.04
CA THR A 105 -7.77 -11.19 -8.95
C THR A 105 -7.06 -12.31 -8.19
N LEU A 106 -7.06 -13.52 -8.77
CA LEU A 106 -6.35 -14.66 -8.17
C LEU A 106 -4.84 -14.42 -8.05
N ASP A 107 -4.27 -13.67 -9.00
CA ASP A 107 -2.86 -13.31 -8.99
C ASP A 107 -2.53 -12.34 -7.84
N GLN A 108 -3.39 -11.35 -7.64
CA GLN A 108 -3.26 -10.45 -6.46
C GLN A 108 -3.33 -11.24 -5.14
N LEU A 109 -4.22 -12.24 -5.04
CA LEU A 109 -4.31 -13.07 -3.85
C LEU A 109 -3.05 -13.93 -3.63
N ARG A 110 -2.44 -14.43 -4.69
CA ARG A 110 -1.16 -15.14 -4.59
C ARG A 110 -0.07 -14.22 -4.04
N ASN A 111 0.06 -13.01 -4.59
CA ASN A 111 1.05 -12.03 -4.14
C ASN A 111 0.82 -11.62 -2.67
N LEU A 112 -0.45 -11.46 -2.26
CA LEU A 112 -0.81 -11.12 -0.88
C LEU A 112 -0.65 -12.29 0.10
N SER A 113 -0.55 -13.53 -0.38
CA SER A 113 -0.45 -14.72 0.49
C SER A 113 0.96 -15.03 0.97
N HIS A 114 1.96 -14.28 0.54
CA HIS A 114 3.36 -14.47 0.90
C HIS A 114 3.92 -13.17 1.49
N ASP A 115 4.84 -13.32 2.42
CA ASP A 115 5.62 -12.20 2.92
C ASP A 115 6.51 -11.63 1.82
N THR A 116 6.52 -10.32 1.68
CA THR A 116 7.38 -9.61 0.74
C THR A 116 8.27 -8.67 1.55
N VAL A 117 9.32 -9.24 2.10
CA VAL A 117 10.32 -8.58 2.94
C VAL A 117 11.72 -8.93 2.45
N VAL A 118 12.69 -8.07 2.70
CA VAL A 118 14.10 -8.31 2.36
C VAL A 118 14.60 -9.57 3.07
N SER A 119 15.31 -10.41 2.33
CA SER A 119 15.90 -11.66 2.84
C SER A 119 17.00 -11.37 3.84
N PRO A 120 17.14 -12.16 4.92
CA PRO A 120 18.24 -12.00 5.86
C PRO A 120 19.61 -12.09 5.16
N GLY A 121 20.43 -11.07 5.33
CA GLY A 121 21.77 -11.00 4.73
C GLY A 121 21.80 -10.62 3.25
N ALA A 122 20.68 -10.28 2.63
CA ALA A 122 20.68 -9.71 1.29
C ALA A 122 21.34 -8.33 1.28
N ARG A 123 22.00 -7.99 0.19
CA ARG A 123 22.48 -6.62 -0.04
C ARG A 123 21.29 -5.71 -0.29
N GLY A 124 21.33 -4.49 0.24
CA GLY A 124 20.23 -3.55 0.12
C GLY A 124 20.71 -2.11 0.03
N PHE A 125 19.94 -1.19 0.55
CA PHE A 125 20.27 0.23 0.56
C PHE A 125 21.53 0.58 1.36
N ALA A 126 21.82 -0.17 2.42
CA ALA A 126 22.99 0.09 3.27
C ALA A 126 24.31 -0.03 2.48
N GLU A 127 24.42 -1.04 1.62
CA GLU A 127 25.59 -1.26 0.77
C GLU A 127 25.73 -0.20 -0.33
N LEU A 128 24.64 0.50 -0.65
CA LEU A 128 24.60 1.61 -1.59
C LEU A 128 24.81 2.98 -0.91
N GLY A 129 24.97 3.01 0.41
CA GLY A 129 25.06 4.25 1.17
C GLY A 129 23.77 5.09 1.17
N ILE A 130 22.63 4.47 0.87
CA ILE A 130 21.33 5.14 0.78
C ILE A 130 20.53 4.85 2.05
N SER A 131 20.05 5.90 2.71
CA SER A 131 19.08 5.76 3.79
C SER A 131 17.66 5.78 3.22
N PRO A 132 16.89 4.69 3.31
CA PRO A 132 15.55 4.64 2.76
C PRO A 132 14.58 5.53 3.54
N THR A 133 13.65 6.14 2.82
CA THR A 133 12.70 7.11 3.36
C THR A 133 11.56 6.42 4.12
N PRO A 134 11.26 6.82 5.38
CA PRO A 134 10.16 6.27 6.15
C PRO A 134 8.78 6.54 5.53
N MET A 135 7.87 5.56 5.65
CA MET A 135 6.49 5.66 5.14
C MET A 135 5.75 6.89 5.68
N ALA A 136 5.95 7.22 6.95
CA ALA A 136 5.28 8.34 7.62
C ALA A 136 5.50 9.69 6.91
N LEU A 137 6.64 9.88 6.25
CA LEU A 137 6.93 11.09 5.49
C LEU A 137 6.23 11.13 4.13
N ILE A 138 5.98 9.94 3.56
CA ILE A 138 5.51 9.81 2.18
C ILE A 138 3.98 9.69 2.10
N LEU A 139 3.35 8.96 3.03
CA LEU A 139 1.90 8.74 3.01
C LEU A 139 1.08 10.04 2.91
N PRO A 140 1.39 11.12 3.66
CA PRO A 140 0.66 12.38 3.56
C PRO A 140 0.65 12.99 2.15
N THR A 141 1.76 12.85 1.40
CA THR A 141 1.91 13.46 0.07
C THR A 141 1.01 12.82 -0.99
N TYR A 142 0.68 11.53 -0.82
CA TYR A 142 -0.17 10.79 -1.76
C TYR A 142 -1.62 10.69 -1.32
N LEU A 143 -1.88 10.65 0.02
CA LEU A 143 -3.18 10.29 0.55
C LEU A 143 -4.08 11.49 0.90
N TRP A 144 -3.54 12.71 0.97
CA TRP A 144 -4.32 13.91 1.31
C TRP A 144 -5.61 14.06 0.49
N ARG A 145 -5.58 13.70 -0.81
CA ARG A 145 -6.72 13.77 -1.73
C ARG A 145 -7.89 12.85 -1.37
N PHE A 146 -7.66 11.85 -0.50
CA PHE A 146 -8.69 10.93 -0.02
C PHE A 146 -9.29 11.33 1.31
N ARG A 147 -8.75 12.37 1.96
CA ARG A 147 -9.32 12.96 3.18
C ARG A 147 -10.71 13.53 2.89
N PRO A 148 -11.62 13.60 3.90
CA PRO A 148 -12.98 14.10 3.70
C PRO A 148 -13.06 15.50 3.09
N ALA A 149 -12.18 16.41 3.50
CA ALA A 149 -12.09 17.77 2.98
C ALA A 149 -10.95 17.98 1.96
N GLY A 150 -10.21 16.91 1.58
CA GLY A 150 -9.10 16.99 0.63
C GLY A 150 -8.03 17.99 1.06
N GLN A 151 -7.64 18.88 0.13
CA GLN A 151 -6.64 19.93 0.40
C GLN A 151 -7.12 21.02 1.38
N PHE A 152 -8.43 21.15 1.59
CA PHE A 152 -9.01 22.17 2.47
C PHE A 152 -9.07 21.73 3.94
N GLU A 153 -8.55 20.55 4.29
CA GLU A 153 -8.58 20.04 5.67
C GLU A 153 -7.85 20.97 6.65
N ALA A 154 -6.68 21.47 6.26
CA ALA A 154 -5.90 22.40 7.06
C ALA A 154 -6.65 23.74 7.31
N ILE A 155 -7.39 24.22 6.30
CA ILE A 155 -8.20 25.44 6.40
C ILE A 155 -9.37 25.22 7.37
N LYS A 156 -10.05 24.07 7.31
CA LYS A 156 -11.12 23.72 8.24
C LYS A 156 -10.63 23.58 9.68
N GLU A 157 -9.45 23.04 9.87
CA GLU A 157 -8.82 22.87 11.18
C GLU A 157 -8.49 24.25 11.79
N SER A 158 -7.90 25.15 11.00
CA SER A 158 -7.65 26.54 11.41
C SER A 158 -8.93 27.29 11.75
N ALA A 159 -9.97 27.17 10.93
CA ALA A 159 -11.26 27.81 11.16
C ALA A 159 -11.96 27.29 12.42
N ARG A 160 -11.80 26.01 12.76
CA ARG A 160 -12.36 25.45 13.99
C ARG A 160 -11.66 25.96 15.23
N ASN A 161 -10.35 26.13 15.18
CA ASN A 161 -9.56 26.68 16.28
C ASN A 161 -9.89 28.16 16.56
N LEU A 162 -10.27 28.94 15.53
CA LEU A 162 -10.70 30.32 15.67
C LEU A 162 -12.09 30.48 16.33
N ASN A 163 -12.97 29.46 16.15
CA ASN A 163 -14.32 29.47 16.73
C ASN A 163 -14.38 28.85 18.14
N GLY A 164 -13.27 28.33 18.66
CA GLY A 164 -13.17 27.71 19.99
C GLY A 164 -12.40 28.51 21.01
N ALA A 165 -12.05 29.80 20.68
CA ALA A 165 -11.37 30.73 21.56
C ALA A 165 -12.39 31.82 22.06
#